data_7da48b8036dcb2485cc49522e2b1faf3
#
_entry.id   7da48b8036dcb2485cc49522e2b1faf3
#
_cell.length_a   1.000
_cell.length_b   1.000
_cell.length_c   1.000
_cell.angle_alpha   90.00
_cell.angle_beta   90.00
_cell.angle_gamma   90.00
#
_symmetry.space_group_name_H-M   'P 1'
#
loop_
_entity.id
_entity.type
_entity.pdbx_description
1 polymer ?
#
loop_
_entity_poly.entity_id
_entity_poly.type
_entity_poly.pdbx_seq_one_letter_code
_entity_poly.pdbx_strand_id
1 'polypeptide(L)'
;ELAADYWLVVALGAVLTLARFSEAFLVLRVSAFDASPLWGPAAIAMMSIVYAVAAYPAGLLADRIDARGLLAAGLVVLIAADAVLACASSPWTALAGAALWGLHMGLTQGVLSAMVAGTAPAALRGSAFGVFNLLSGAMLLVASVLAGALWQHVSPVATFVVGGALCGVTLLGLL
;
A
#
# COMPACT_ATOMS: atom_id res chain seq x y z
N GLU A 1 25.51 8.90 -12.76
CA GLU A 1 24.80 7.58 -12.86
C GLU A 1 24.17 7.24 -11.52
N LEU A 2 23.03 6.54 -11.57
CA LEU A 2 22.34 6.05 -10.37
C LEU A 2 23.04 4.75 -9.91
N ALA A 3 23.37 4.67 -8.62
CA ALA A 3 24.10 3.53 -8.05
C ALA A 3 23.24 2.27 -7.96
N ALA A 4 23.88 1.10 -7.73
CA ALA A 4 23.20 -0.17 -7.57
C ALA A 4 22.17 -0.15 -6.40
N ASP A 5 22.51 0.53 -5.29
CA ASP A 5 21.64 0.66 -4.13
C ASP A 5 20.30 1.36 -4.46
N TYR A 6 20.32 2.35 -5.36
CA TYR A 6 19.12 2.99 -5.84
C TYR A 6 18.21 1.97 -6.58
N TRP A 7 18.77 1.15 -7.45
CA TRP A 7 18.01 0.15 -8.19
C TRP A 7 17.42 -0.95 -7.28
N LEU A 8 18.12 -1.28 -6.20
CA LEU A 8 17.56 -2.17 -5.17
C LEU A 8 16.34 -1.54 -4.48
N VAL A 9 16.40 -0.25 -4.16
CA VAL A 9 15.25 0.48 -3.59
C VAL A 9 14.08 0.55 -4.58
N VAL A 10 14.36 0.78 -5.86
CA VAL A 10 13.33 0.78 -6.93
C VAL A 10 12.69 -0.59 -7.05
N ALA A 11 13.48 -1.66 -7.07
CA ALA A 11 12.97 -3.03 -7.13
C ALA A 11 12.10 -3.37 -5.91
N LEU A 12 12.55 -3.00 -4.70
CA LEU A 12 11.79 -3.16 -3.47
C LEU A 12 10.45 -2.41 -3.55
N GLY A 13 10.48 -1.13 -3.96
CA GLY A 13 9.27 -0.33 -4.12
C GLY A 13 8.30 -0.91 -5.15
N ALA A 14 8.82 -1.44 -6.26
CA ALA A 14 8.02 -2.10 -7.30
C ALA A 14 7.31 -3.36 -6.77
N VAL A 15 8.03 -4.21 -6.02
CA VAL A 15 7.46 -5.43 -5.41
C VAL A 15 6.42 -5.08 -4.34
N LEU A 16 6.72 -4.10 -3.48
CA LEU A 16 5.76 -3.59 -2.49
C LEU A 16 4.50 -3.02 -3.15
N THR A 17 4.66 -2.33 -4.27
CA THR A 17 3.52 -1.77 -5.01
C THR A 17 2.72 -2.85 -5.73
N LEU A 18 3.37 -3.91 -6.22
CA LEU A 18 2.68 -5.05 -6.82
C LEU A 18 1.83 -5.82 -5.78
N ALA A 19 2.28 -5.87 -4.53
CA ALA A 19 1.54 -6.49 -3.44
C ALA A 19 0.32 -5.64 -2.99
N ARG A 20 0.22 -4.39 -3.45
CA ARG A 20 -0.85 -3.44 -3.16
C ARG A 20 -1.56 -3.05 -4.46
N PHE A 21 -2.86 -3.14 -4.51
CA PHE A 21 -3.69 -2.66 -5.63
C PHE A 21 -4.26 -1.26 -5.33
N SER A 22 -5.05 -0.71 -6.27
CA SER A 22 -5.64 0.64 -6.16
C SER A 22 -6.62 0.75 -4.99
N GLU A 23 -6.61 1.89 -4.31
CA GLU A 23 -7.56 2.27 -3.25
C GLU A 23 -9.02 2.29 -3.75
N ALA A 24 -9.26 2.29 -5.06
CA ALA A 24 -10.60 2.16 -5.64
C ALA A 24 -11.33 0.88 -5.19
N PHE A 25 -10.59 -0.20 -4.90
CA PHE A 25 -11.19 -1.44 -4.39
C PHE A 25 -11.71 -1.31 -2.96
N LEU A 26 -11.18 -0.38 -2.15
CA LEU A 26 -11.74 -0.03 -0.84
C LEU A 26 -13.13 0.60 -1.01
N VAL A 27 -13.25 1.54 -1.95
CA VAL A 27 -14.53 2.18 -2.30
C VAL A 27 -15.54 1.12 -2.76
N LEU A 28 -15.15 0.25 -3.69
CA LEU A 28 -15.99 -0.83 -4.19
C LEU A 28 -16.42 -1.77 -3.06
N ARG A 29 -15.51 -2.12 -2.15
CA ARG A 29 -15.79 -3.05 -1.04
C ARG A 29 -16.78 -2.47 -0.04
N VAL A 30 -16.60 -1.21 0.37
CA VAL A 30 -17.48 -0.54 1.31
C VAL A 30 -18.87 -0.34 0.69
N SER A 31 -18.92 0.11 -0.58
CA SER A 31 -20.18 0.34 -1.30
C SER A 31 -20.95 -0.94 -1.66
N ALA A 32 -20.29 -2.10 -1.62
CA ALA A 32 -20.95 -3.38 -1.90
C ALA A 32 -21.98 -3.80 -0.83
N PHE A 33 -21.94 -3.21 0.37
CA PHE A 33 -22.84 -3.55 1.48
C PHE A 33 -24.06 -2.62 1.59
N ASP A 34 -23.98 -1.42 1.02
CA ASP A 34 -25.05 -0.43 1.09
C ASP A 34 -24.96 0.50 -0.14
N ALA A 35 -26.10 0.72 -0.79
CA ALA A 35 -26.22 1.55 -1.97
C ALA A 35 -26.14 3.07 -1.69
N SER A 36 -25.96 3.48 -0.43
CA SER A 36 -25.79 4.92 -0.10
C SER A 36 -24.53 5.49 -0.74
N PRO A 37 -24.63 6.61 -1.47
CA PRO A 37 -23.47 7.23 -2.14
C PRO A 37 -22.44 7.79 -1.17
N LEU A 38 -22.71 7.81 0.12
CA LEU A 38 -21.79 8.34 1.14
C LEU A 38 -20.67 7.36 1.49
N TRP A 39 -20.84 6.07 1.28
CA TRP A 39 -19.88 5.05 1.70
C TRP A 39 -18.56 5.12 0.94
N GLY A 40 -18.61 5.41 -0.37
CA GLY A 40 -17.39 5.57 -1.16
C GLY A 40 -16.49 6.71 -0.67
N PRO A 41 -17.00 7.95 -0.56
CA PRO A 41 -16.27 9.06 0.04
C PRO A 41 -15.82 8.78 1.48
N ALA A 42 -16.64 8.10 2.30
CA ALA A 42 -16.29 7.76 3.67
C ALA A 42 -15.09 6.80 3.74
N ALA A 43 -14.96 5.84 2.82
CA ALA A 43 -13.82 4.93 2.75
C ALA A 43 -12.51 5.70 2.48
N ILE A 44 -12.52 6.60 1.49
CA ILE A 44 -11.35 7.42 1.17
C ILE A 44 -11.03 8.41 2.30
N ALA A 45 -12.03 9.03 2.90
CA ALA A 45 -11.82 9.95 4.02
C ALA A 45 -11.22 9.20 5.23
N MET A 46 -11.75 8.05 5.62
CA MET A 46 -11.23 7.23 6.71
C MET A 46 -9.77 6.84 6.47
N MET A 47 -9.48 6.28 5.30
CA MET A 47 -8.12 5.92 4.90
C MET A 47 -7.18 7.13 4.97
N SER A 48 -7.57 8.28 4.40
CA SER A 48 -6.74 9.47 4.32
C SER A 48 -6.48 10.10 5.70
N ILE A 49 -7.49 10.12 6.58
CA ILE A 49 -7.34 10.63 7.96
C ILE A 49 -6.34 9.76 8.73
N VAL A 50 -6.52 8.44 8.68
CA VAL A 50 -5.60 7.53 9.38
C VAL A 50 -4.19 7.61 8.80
N TYR A 51 -4.05 7.69 7.48
CA TYR A 51 -2.78 7.92 6.82
C TYR A 51 -2.10 9.20 7.32
N ALA A 52 -2.81 10.32 7.32
CA ALA A 52 -2.25 11.61 7.74
C ALA A 52 -1.82 11.61 9.22
N VAL A 53 -2.64 11.01 10.10
CA VAL A 53 -2.32 10.88 11.53
C VAL A 53 -1.13 9.95 11.76
N ALA A 54 -1.03 8.85 11.01
CA ALA A 54 0.03 7.85 11.15
C ALA A 54 1.36 8.32 10.54
N ALA A 55 1.34 9.13 9.49
CA ALA A 55 2.53 9.51 8.72
C ALA A 55 3.57 10.26 9.58
N TYR A 56 3.13 11.17 10.45
CA TYR A 56 4.03 11.91 11.33
C TYR A 56 4.75 11.04 12.36
N PRO A 57 4.06 10.24 13.20
CA PRO A 57 4.74 9.33 14.12
C PRO A 57 5.56 8.25 13.42
N ALA A 58 5.13 7.77 12.24
CA ALA A 58 5.90 6.84 11.44
C ALA A 58 7.22 7.45 10.95
N GLY A 59 7.20 8.73 10.54
CA GLY A 59 8.42 9.47 10.19
C GLY A 59 9.40 9.56 11.36
N LEU A 60 8.92 9.94 12.56
CA LEU A 60 9.76 9.97 13.77
C LEU A 60 10.32 8.58 14.14
N LEU A 61 9.56 7.53 13.87
CA LEU A 61 9.99 6.17 14.13
C LEU A 61 11.04 5.71 13.12
N ALA A 62 10.92 6.11 11.86
CA ALA A 62 11.88 5.82 10.80
C ALA A 62 13.29 6.38 11.09
N ASP A 63 13.38 7.45 11.89
CA ASP A 63 14.66 8.00 12.34
C ASP A 63 15.34 7.17 13.45
N ARG A 64 14.59 6.25 14.07
CA ARG A 64 15.05 5.49 15.25
C ARG A 64 15.18 3.99 15.01
N ILE A 65 14.46 3.45 14.07
CA ILE A 65 14.47 2.01 13.74
C ILE A 65 14.87 1.80 12.29
N ASP A 66 15.33 0.56 11.99
CA ASP A 66 15.67 0.19 10.63
C ASP A 66 14.47 0.31 9.67
N ALA A 67 14.74 0.86 8.49
CA ALA A 67 13.73 1.03 7.43
C ALA A 67 13.03 -0.29 7.06
N ARG A 68 13.76 -1.42 7.08
CA ARG A 68 13.20 -2.75 6.82
C ARG A 68 12.16 -3.13 7.87
N GLY A 69 12.45 -2.89 9.16
CA GLY A 69 11.52 -3.18 10.24
C GLY A 69 10.21 -2.40 10.10
N LEU A 70 10.27 -1.13 9.69
CA LEU A 70 9.09 -0.31 9.51
C LEU A 70 8.28 -0.72 8.26
N LEU A 71 8.97 -1.09 7.17
CA LEU A 71 8.32 -1.66 5.99
C LEU A 71 7.66 -3.01 6.30
N ALA A 72 8.33 -3.87 7.07
CA ALA A 72 7.76 -5.15 7.51
C ALA A 72 6.50 -4.94 8.37
N ALA A 73 6.55 -3.99 9.34
CA ALA A 73 5.38 -3.63 10.14
C ALA A 73 4.22 -3.13 9.25
N GLY A 74 4.53 -2.28 8.26
CA GLY A 74 3.55 -1.82 7.29
C GLY A 74 2.92 -2.97 6.48
N LEU A 75 3.70 -3.96 6.04
CA LEU A 75 3.18 -5.13 5.33
C LEU A 75 2.29 -6.00 6.23
N VAL A 76 2.65 -6.20 7.50
CA VAL A 76 1.79 -6.91 8.47
C VAL A 76 0.45 -6.20 8.63
N VAL A 77 0.46 -4.86 8.71
CA VAL A 77 -0.77 -4.07 8.77
C VAL A 77 -1.59 -4.20 7.48
N LEU A 78 -0.94 -4.25 6.30
CA LEU A 78 -1.64 -4.44 5.03
C LEU A 78 -2.28 -5.84 4.94
N ILE A 79 -1.59 -6.88 5.39
CA ILE A 79 -2.16 -8.24 5.49
C ILE A 79 -3.39 -8.24 6.41
N ALA A 80 -3.32 -7.54 7.55
CA ALA A 80 -4.45 -7.42 8.45
C ALA A 80 -5.62 -6.62 7.80
N ALA A 81 -5.32 -5.55 7.06
CA ALA A 81 -6.31 -4.80 6.30
C ALA A 81 -7.03 -5.68 5.28
N ASP A 82 -6.28 -6.43 4.48
CA ASP A 82 -6.82 -7.36 3.48
C ASP A 82 -7.67 -8.46 4.13
N ALA A 83 -7.23 -9.02 5.26
CA ALA A 83 -8.02 -10.01 6.01
C ALA A 83 -9.34 -9.43 6.50
N VAL A 84 -9.33 -8.22 7.08
CA VAL A 84 -10.55 -7.53 7.52
C VAL A 84 -11.48 -7.23 6.34
N LEU A 85 -10.94 -6.77 5.20
CA LEU A 85 -11.71 -6.49 3.99
C LEU A 85 -12.27 -7.76 3.36
N ALA A 86 -11.51 -8.85 3.35
CA ALA A 86 -12.00 -10.14 2.88
C ALA A 86 -13.17 -10.65 3.73
N CYS A 87 -13.05 -10.57 5.06
CA CYS A 87 -14.06 -11.02 6.02
C CYS A 87 -15.16 -10.00 6.31
N ALA A 88 -15.12 -8.81 5.69
CA ALA A 88 -16.09 -7.76 5.96
C ALA A 88 -17.52 -8.21 5.64
N SER A 89 -18.44 -7.97 6.55
CA SER A 89 -19.86 -8.29 6.47
C SER A 89 -20.78 -7.06 6.56
N SER A 90 -20.19 -5.88 6.72
CA SER A 90 -20.93 -4.61 6.83
C SER A 90 -20.05 -3.45 6.32
N PRO A 91 -20.65 -2.28 5.99
CA PRO A 91 -19.88 -1.08 5.64
C PRO A 91 -18.91 -0.68 6.74
N TRP A 92 -19.28 -0.82 8.01
CA TRP A 92 -18.45 -0.47 9.15
C TRP A 92 -17.20 -1.34 9.27
N THR A 93 -17.32 -2.65 9.06
CA THR A 93 -16.16 -3.56 9.06
C THR A 93 -15.25 -3.30 7.87
N ALA A 94 -15.81 -2.95 6.71
CA ALA A 94 -15.04 -2.56 5.56
C ALA A 94 -14.32 -1.20 5.76
N LEU A 95 -14.94 -0.23 6.45
CA LEU A 95 -14.27 1.01 6.87
C LEU A 95 -13.11 0.77 7.84
N ALA A 96 -13.23 -0.21 8.74
CA ALA A 96 -12.11 -0.60 9.60
C ALA A 96 -10.93 -1.14 8.77
N GLY A 97 -11.20 -1.92 7.72
CA GLY A 97 -10.19 -2.35 6.77
C GLY A 97 -9.53 -1.17 6.02
N ALA A 98 -10.34 -0.18 5.59
CA ALA A 98 -9.82 1.04 4.97
C ALA A 98 -8.95 1.87 5.93
N ALA A 99 -9.29 1.91 7.21
CA ALA A 99 -8.47 2.55 8.26
C ALA A 99 -7.10 1.85 8.39
N LEU A 100 -7.08 0.51 8.45
CA LEU A 100 -5.83 -0.26 8.47
C LEU A 100 -5.00 -0.03 7.19
N TRP A 101 -5.65 0.07 6.04
CA TRP A 101 -4.97 0.42 4.79
C TRP A 101 -4.28 1.78 4.86
N GLY A 102 -4.97 2.80 5.42
CA GLY A 102 -4.38 4.12 5.67
C GLY A 102 -3.17 4.05 6.63
N LEU A 103 -3.27 3.24 7.68
CA LEU A 103 -2.17 3.01 8.61
C LEU A 103 -0.95 2.38 7.90
N HIS A 104 -1.16 1.34 7.06
CA HIS A 104 -0.11 0.77 6.22
C HIS A 104 0.60 1.85 5.38
N MET A 105 -0.17 2.70 4.69
CA MET A 105 0.38 3.77 3.88
C MET A 105 1.24 4.74 4.71
N GLY A 106 0.78 5.10 5.91
CA GLY A 106 1.52 5.96 6.84
C GLY A 106 2.86 5.37 7.25
N LEU A 107 2.91 4.05 7.46
CA LEU A 107 4.14 3.34 7.83
C LEU A 107 5.14 3.16 6.67
N THR A 108 4.68 3.12 5.42
CA THR A 108 5.53 2.67 4.30
C THR A 108 5.94 3.78 3.34
N GLN A 109 5.05 4.72 3.01
CA GLN A 109 5.32 5.68 1.92
C GLN A 109 6.45 6.66 2.22
N GLY A 110 6.50 7.18 3.47
CA GLY A 110 7.58 8.07 3.92
C GLY A 110 8.94 7.37 3.90
N VAL A 111 9.00 6.12 4.34
CA VAL A 111 10.22 5.31 4.36
C VAL A 111 10.75 5.07 2.95
N LEU A 112 9.90 4.65 2.02
CA LEU A 112 10.30 4.43 0.62
C LEU A 112 10.82 5.73 -0.01
N SER A 113 10.15 6.86 0.23
CA SER A 113 10.59 8.17 -0.25
C SER A 113 11.96 8.57 0.33
N ALA A 114 12.18 8.33 1.62
CA ALA A 114 13.46 8.59 2.28
C ALA A 114 14.59 7.71 1.70
N MET A 115 14.32 6.43 1.43
CA MET A 115 15.27 5.51 0.81
C MET A 115 15.66 5.97 -0.61
N VAL A 116 14.70 6.40 -1.43
CA VAL A 116 14.96 6.96 -2.77
C VAL A 116 15.83 8.22 -2.66
N ALA A 117 15.49 9.13 -1.74
CA ALA A 117 16.24 10.37 -1.53
C ALA A 117 17.66 10.11 -1.03
N GLY A 118 17.86 9.10 -0.18
CA GLY A 118 19.15 8.73 0.41
C GLY A 118 20.11 8.02 -0.55
N THR A 119 19.56 7.28 -1.54
CA THR A 119 20.38 6.52 -2.52
C THR A 119 20.67 7.30 -3.81
N ALA A 120 19.99 8.43 -4.04
CA ALA A 120 20.18 9.24 -5.23
C ALA A 120 21.09 10.46 -4.96
N PRO A 121 22.09 10.74 -5.85
CA PRO A 121 22.87 11.98 -5.80
C PRO A 121 21.96 13.22 -5.84
N ALA A 122 22.32 14.28 -5.11
CA ALA A 122 21.49 15.49 -5.00
C ALA A 122 21.09 16.07 -6.38
N ALA A 123 22.01 16.06 -7.35
CA ALA A 123 21.77 16.56 -8.70
C ALA A 123 20.78 15.68 -9.52
N LEU A 124 20.56 14.43 -9.14
CA LEU A 124 19.72 13.47 -9.86
C LEU A 124 18.45 13.09 -9.11
N ARG A 125 18.18 13.66 -7.94
CA ARG A 125 17.01 13.30 -7.11
C ARG A 125 15.70 13.42 -7.86
N GLY A 126 15.49 14.48 -8.63
CA GLY A 126 14.27 14.64 -9.43
C GLY A 126 14.06 13.50 -10.43
N SER A 127 15.13 13.13 -11.17
CA SER A 127 15.08 12.00 -12.11
C SER A 127 14.89 10.67 -11.39
N ALA A 128 15.51 10.48 -10.23
CA ALA A 128 15.35 9.28 -9.42
C ALA A 128 13.89 9.11 -8.95
N PHE A 129 13.27 10.16 -8.40
CA PHE A 129 11.84 10.11 -8.07
C PHE A 129 10.96 9.88 -9.30
N GLY A 130 11.32 10.48 -10.44
CA GLY A 130 10.59 10.27 -11.70
C GLY A 130 10.59 8.80 -12.13
N VAL A 131 11.76 8.15 -12.14
CA VAL A 131 11.89 6.72 -12.48
C VAL A 131 11.20 5.83 -11.44
N PHE A 132 11.39 6.11 -10.15
CA PHE A 132 10.73 5.36 -9.07
C PHE A 132 9.21 5.42 -9.21
N ASN A 133 8.63 6.61 -9.41
CA ASN A 133 7.20 6.80 -9.56
C ASN A 133 6.65 6.16 -10.84
N LEU A 134 7.41 6.21 -11.94
CA LEU A 134 7.01 5.56 -13.20
C LEU A 134 6.92 4.04 -13.03
N LEU A 135 7.93 3.42 -12.44
CA LEU A 135 7.95 1.96 -12.22
C LEU A 135 6.91 1.53 -11.19
N SER A 136 6.77 2.27 -10.09
CA SER A 136 5.72 2.00 -9.09
C SER A 136 4.32 2.17 -9.68
N GLY A 137 4.09 3.20 -10.50
CA GLY A 137 2.83 3.40 -11.21
C GLY A 137 2.50 2.27 -12.19
N ALA A 138 3.51 1.78 -12.93
CA ALA A 138 3.34 0.63 -13.81
C ALA A 138 2.99 -0.65 -13.02
N MET A 139 3.65 -0.88 -11.89
CA MET A 139 3.33 -2.03 -11.01
C MET A 139 1.95 -1.90 -10.38
N LEU A 140 1.54 -0.69 -9.98
CA LEU A 140 0.20 -0.42 -9.47
C LEU A 140 -0.87 -0.70 -10.53
N LEU A 141 -0.61 -0.33 -11.78
CA LEU A 141 -1.52 -0.66 -12.89
C LEU A 141 -1.65 -2.17 -13.07
N VAL A 142 -0.54 -2.91 -13.11
CA VAL A 142 -0.56 -4.38 -13.20
C VAL A 142 -1.33 -4.99 -12.04
N ALA A 143 -1.02 -4.60 -10.80
CA ALA A 143 -1.71 -5.06 -9.61
C ALA A 143 -3.22 -4.79 -9.67
N SER A 144 -3.61 -3.59 -10.13
CA SER A 144 -5.02 -3.19 -10.21
C SER A 144 -5.78 -3.92 -11.33
N VAL A 145 -5.13 -4.23 -12.46
CA VAL A 145 -5.72 -5.07 -13.52
C VAL A 145 -5.96 -6.49 -13.01
N LEU A 146 -4.98 -7.08 -12.31
CA LEU A 146 -5.11 -8.41 -11.70
C LEU A 146 -6.22 -8.43 -10.64
N ALA A 147 -6.24 -7.42 -9.77
CA ALA A 147 -7.27 -7.26 -8.75
C ALA A 147 -8.67 -7.12 -9.36
N GLY A 148 -8.80 -6.33 -10.44
CA GLY A 148 -10.05 -6.18 -11.19
C GLY A 148 -10.52 -7.48 -11.84
N ALA A 149 -9.62 -8.25 -12.41
CA ALA A 149 -9.93 -9.56 -12.97
C ALA A 149 -10.42 -10.53 -11.88
N LEU A 150 -9.75 -10.58 -10.73
CA LEU A 150 -10.17 -11.38 -9.58
C LEU A 150 -11.54 -10.94 -9.07
N TRP A 151 -11.77 -9.64 -8.97
CA TRP A 151 -13.03 -9.06 -8.52
C TRP A 151 -14.21 -9.48 -9.41
N GLN A 152 -14.03 -9.42 -10.74
CA GLN A 152 -15.08 -9.69 -11.71
C GLN A 152 -15.30 -11.18 -11.97
N HIS A 153 -14.23 -11.97 -12.03
CA HIS A 153 -14.30 -13.36 -12.50
C HIS A 153 -14.26 -14.40 -11.37
N VAL A 154 -13.85 -14.01 -10.17
CA VAL A 154 -13.79 -14.91 -9.01
C VAL A 154 -14.69 -14.41 -7.89
N SER A 155 -14.25 -13.41 -7.15
CA SER A 155 -15.06 -12.73 -6.12
C SER A 155 -14.33 -11.49 -5.57
N PRO A 156 -15.08 -10.54 -4.96
CA PRO A 156 -14.48 -9.46 -4.18
C PRO A 156 -13.56 -9.95 -3.05
N VAL A 157 -13.91 -11.06 -2.40
CA VAL A 157 -13.10 -11.67 -1.32
C VAL A 157 -11.76 -12.18 -1.87
N ALA A 158 -11.76 -12.83 -3.03
CA ALA A 158 -10.53 -13.35 -3.65
C ALA A 158 -9.51 -12.25 -3.92
N THR A 159 -9.94 -11.04 -4.27
CA THR A 159 -9.07 -9.90 -4.51
C THR A 159 -8.23 -9.59 -3.26
N PHE A 160 -8.85 -9.50 -2.10
CA PHE A 160 -8.16 -9.21 -0.84
C PHE A 160 -7.33 -10.39 -0.34
N VAL A 161 -7.82 -11.62 -0.49
CA VAL A 161 -7.06 -12.83 -0.12
C VAL A 161 -5.76 -12.94 -0.92
N VAL A 162 -5.82 -12.72 -2.23
CA VAL A 162 -4.63 -12.74 -3.10
C VAL A 162 -3.71 -11.57 -2.77
N GLY A 163 -4.24 -10.37 -2.52
CA GLY A 163 -3.47 -9.22 -2.06
C GLY A 163 -2.67 -9.54 -0.80
N GLY A 164 -3.35 -10.04 0.24
CA GLY A 164 -2.71 -10.44 1.49
C GLY A 164 -1.67 -11.56 1.31
N ALA A 165 -1.91 -12.52 0.42
CA ALA A 165 -0.93 -13.58 0.11
C ALA A 165 0.34 -13.02 -0.55
N LEU A 166 0.18 -12.10 -1.52
CA LEU A 166 1.32 -11.40 -2.15
C LEU A 166 2.10 -10.55 -1.15
N CYS A 167 1.38 -9.86 -0.24
CA CYS A 167 2.02 -9.15 0.87
C CYS A 167 2.82 -10.09 1.77
N GLY A 168 2.29 -11.29 2.05
CA GLY A 168 2.99 -12.32 2.82
C GLY A 168 4.27 -12.79 2.15
N VAL A 169 4.24 -13.06 0.85
CA VAL A 169 5.44 -13.42 0.06
C VAL A 169 6.45 -12.26 0.07
N THR A 170 6.00 -11.03 -0.10
CA THR A 170 6.85 -9.83 -0.06
C THR A 170 7.51 -9.66 1.32
N LEU A 171 6.75 -9.90 2.39
CA LEU A 171 7.26 -9.85 3.77
C LEU A 171 8.35 -10.89 4.01
N LEU A 172 8.15 -12.13 3.55
CA LEU A 172 9.15 -13.19 3.65
C LEU A 172 10.43 -12.87 2.87
N GLY A 173 10.31 -12.19 1.73
CA GLY A 173 11.47 -11.75 0.95
C GLY A 173 12.20 -10.54 1.54
N LEU A 174 11.57 -9.80 2.45
CA LEU A 174 12.15 -8.64 3.12
C LEU A 174 12.96 -9.02 4.38
N LEU A 175 12.57 -10.12 5.05
CA LEU A 175 13.19 -10.65 6.27
C LEU A 175 14.47 -11.46 5.96
#